data_bb45f439d8efdf05d0ba716e51eb37f7
#
_entry.id   bb45f439d8efdf05d0ba716e51eb37f7
#
_cell.length_a   1.000
_cell.length_b   1.000
_cell.length_c   1.000
_cell.angle_alpha   90.00
_cell.angle_beta   90.00
_cell.angle_gamma   90.00
#
_symmetry.space_group_name_H-M   'P 1'
#
loop_
_entity.id
_entity.type
_entity.pdbx_description
1 polymer ?
#
loop_
_entity_poly.entity_id
_entity_poly.type
_entity_poly.pdbx_seq_one_letter_code
_entity_poly.pdbx_strand_id
1 'polypeptide(L)'
;KTHYFFSIAYGQNNEVYVSDIYEANIENKDIYGKLAERYVKFQNFLVKQGNVSSIKDIQTGYEKNYYKKEQALAEQQNLLSTLEKQQFIPKIIDYQLN
;
A
#
# COMPACT_ATOMS: atom_id res chain seq x y z
N LYS A 1 -7.68 -6.14 -17.82
CA LYS A 1 -8.66 -6.27 -16.77
C LYS A 1 -8.40 -5.25 -15.66
N THR A 2 -9.45 -4.64 -15.13
CA THR A 2 -9.30 -3.66 -14.06
C THR A 2 -9.02 -4.33 -12.73
N HIS A 3 -7.99 -3.84 -12.06
CA HIS A 3 -7.63 -4.26 -10.71
C HIS A 3 -7.68 -3.06 -9.77
N TYR A 4 -7.96 -3.34 -8.51
CA TYR A 4 -7.97 -2.35 -7.44
C TYR A 4 -6.86 -2.67 -6.47
N PHE A 5 -6.10 -1.66 -6.07
CA PHE A 5 -4.85 -1.85 -5.33
C PHE A 5 -4.82 -1.00 -4.09
N PHE A 6 -4.04 -1.44 -3.11
CA PHE A 6 -3.50 -0.54 -2.11
C PHE A 6 -2.12 -1.05 -1.68
N SER A 7 -1.29 -0.12 -1.24
CA SER A 7 0.10 -0.37 -0.88
C SER A 7 0.25 -0.31 0.63
N ILE A 8 1.12 -1.14 1.20
CA ILE A 8 1.38 -1.19 2.63
C ILE A 8 2.88 -1.16 2.84
N ALA A 9 3.35 -0.28 3.74
CA ALA A 9 4.76 -0.23 4.11
C ALA A 9 4.89 -0.10 5.63
N TYR A 10 5.67 -0.98 6.23
CA TYR A 10 5.95 -0.96 7.66
C TYR A 10 7.18 -0.10 7.90
N GLY A 11 7.00 0.99 8.62
CA GLY A 11 8.07 1.91 8.94
C GLY A 11 8.64 1.70 10.32
N GLN A 12 9.13 2.78 10.92
CA GLN A 12 9.70 2.76 12.27
C GLN A 12 8.65 3.20 13.29
N ASN A 13 8.92 2.96 14.56
CA ASN A 13 8.06 3.41 15.68
C ASN A 13 6.63 2.88 15.57
N ASN A 14 6.48 1.65 15.06
CA ASN A 14 5.18 0.97 14.87
C ASN A 14 4.27 1.67 13.87
N GLU A 15 4.78 2.59 13.08
CA GLU A 15 3.99 3.23 12.02
C GLU A 15 3.86 2.31 10.81
N VAL A 16 2.66 2.22 10.28
CA VAL A 16 2.38 1.45 9.06
C VAL A 16 1.65 2.37 8.10
N TYR A 17 2.21 2.53 6.92
CA TYR A 17 1.65 3.42 5.90
C TYR A 17 0.81 2.59 4.94
N VAL A 18 -0.43 2.99 4.78
CA VAL A 18 -1.40 2.29 3.92
C VAL A 18 -1.96 3.30 2.92
N SER A 19 -1.83 3.02 1.64
CA SER A 19 -2.34 3.94 0.62
C SER A 19 -3.86 3.88 0.55
N ASP A 20 -4.45 4.92 -0.03
CA ASP A 20 -5.83 4.85 -0.50
C ASP A 20 -5.96 3.80 -1.61
N ILE A 21 -7.19 3.47 -1.96
CA ILE A 21 -7.48 2.50 -3.03
C ILE A 21 -7.32 3.20 -4.37
N TYR A 22 -6.59 2.58 -5.29
CA TYR A 22 -6.46 3.08 -6.65
C TYR A 22 -6.67 1.94 -7.65
N GLU A 23 -6.99 2.30 -8.89
CA GLU A 23 -7.28 1.31 -9.91
C GLU A 23 -6.35 1.42 -11.10
N ALA A 24 -6.12 0.29 -11.77
CA ALA A 24 -5.38 0.25 -13.02
C ALA A 24 -5.83 -0.95 -13.84
N ASN A 25 -5.74 -0.81 -15.16
CA ASN A 25 -6.04 -1.90 -16.07
C ASN A 25 -4.74 -2.63 -16.39
N ILE A 26 -4.63 -3.87 -15.91
CA ILE A 26 -3.41 -4.67 -16.03
C ILE A 26 -3.78 -6.07 -16.51
N GLU A 27 -3.01 -6.62 -17.43
CA GLU A 27 -3.18 -7.99 -17.87
C GLU A 27 -2.70 -8.95 -16.77
N ASN A 28 -3.39 -10.07 -16.60
CA ASN A 28 -3.08 -11.03 -15.54
C ASN A 28 -1.65 -11.56 -15.62
N LYS A 29 -1.11 -11.73 -16.82
CA LYS A 29 0.28 -12.22 -16.99
C LYS A 29 1.32 -11.26 -16.44
N ASP A 30 0.97 -9.97 -16.29
CA ASP A 30 1.89 -8.93 -15.85
C ASP A 30 1.73 -8.55 -14.39
N ILE A 31 0.77 -9.18 -13.69
CA ILE A 31 0.33 -8.69 -12.38
C ILE A 31 1.47 -8.67 -11.34
N TYR A 32 2.27 -9.73 -11.25
CA TYR A 32 3.32 -9.79 -10.23
C TYR A 32 4.40 -8.73 -10.43
N GLY A 33 4.82 -8.53 -11.68
CA GLY A 33 5.78 -7.47 -12.00
C GLY A 33 5.24 -6.09 -11.67
N LYS A 34 3.97 -5.86 -11.98
CA LYS A 34 3.31 -4.59 -11.71
C LYS A 34 3.12 -4.35 -10.22
N LEU A 35 2.84 -5.39 -9.44
CA LEU A 35 2.74 -5.26 -7.99
C LEU A 35 4.08 -4.79 -7.39
N ALA A 36 5.17 -5.42 -7.80
CA ALA A 36 6.49 -5.05 -7.31
C ALA A 36 6.85 -3.61 -7.70
N GLU A 37 6.58 -3.23 -8.95
CA GLU A 37 6.84 -1.89 -9.44
C GLU A 37 6.05 -0.83 -8.65
N ARG A 38 4.78 -1.10 -8.38
CA ARG A 38 3.92 -0.18 -7.64
C ARG A 38 4.36 -0.03 -6.20
N TYR A 39 4.81 -1.11 -5.58
CA TYR A 39 5.32 -1.04 -4.22
C TYR A 39 6.57 -0.17 -4.16
N VAL A 40 7.48 -0.29 -5.12
CA VAL A 40 8.67 0.56 -5.18
C VAL A 40 8.27 2.03 -5.33
N LYS A 41 7.29 2.33 -6.16
CA LYS A 41 6.78 3.69 -6.32
C LYS A 41 6.19 4.24 -5.03
N PHE A 42 5.48 3.40 -4.28
CA PHE A 42 4.91 3.80 -3.00
C PHE A 42 6.00 4.13 -1.99
N GLN A 43 7.04 3.30 -1.90
CA GLN A 43 8.19 3.58 -1.03
C GLN A 43 8.82 4.93 -1.36
N ASN A 44 9.06 5.19 -2.64
CA ASN A 44 9.65 6.45 -3.09
C ASN A 44 8.75 7.63 -2.78
N PHE A 45 7.45 7.46 -2.90
CA PHE A 45 6.46 8.48 -2.54
C PHE A 45 6.54 8.83 -1.06
N LEU A 46 6.64 7.83 -0.19
CA LEU A 46 6.75 8.05 1.25
C LEU A 46 8.00 8.85 1.61
N VAL A 47 9.11 8.60 0.95
CA VAL A 47 10.34 9.36 1.15
C VAL A 47 10.15 10.79 0.65
N LYS A 48 9.59 10.97 -0.52
CA LYS A 48 9.38 12.28 -1.11
C LYS A 48 8.44 13.14 -0.27
N GLN A 49 7.42 12.55 0.33
CA GLN A 49 6.46 13.25 1.18
C GLN A 49 7.00 13.51 2.60
N GLY A 50 8.12 12.91 2.94
CA GLY A 50 8.71 13.09 4.27
C GLY A 50 8.10 12.20 5.35
N ASN A 51 7.31 11.19 4.98
CA ASN A 51 6.78 10.24 5.95
C ASN A 51 7.92 9.39 6.54
N VAL A 52 8.91 9.06 5.71
CA VAL A 52 10.13 8.39 6.13
C VAL A 52 11.32 9.16 5.55
N SER A 53 12.46 9.09 6.24
CA SER A 53 13.66 9.81 5.81
C SER A 53 14.38 9.12 4.65
N SER A 54 14.27 7.79 4.59
CA SER A 54 14.97 6.98 3.61
C SER A 54 14.22 5.68 3.40
N ILE A 55 14.41 5.04 2.25
CA ILE A 55 13.87 3.71 1.98
C ILE A 55 14.38 2.70 3.01
N LYS A 56 15.57 2.90 3.54
CA LYS A 56 16.14 2.03 4.59
C LYS A 56 15.29 2.00 5.86
N ASP A 57 14.47 3.01 6.09
CA ASP A 57 13.59 3.08 7.24
C ASP A 57 12.29 2.28 7.05
N ILE A 58 12.06 1.75 5.88
CA ILE A 58 10.93 0.87 5.59
C ILE A 58 11.41 -0.57 5.80
N GLN A 59 10.83 -1.25 6.78
CA GLN A 59 11.26 -2.59 7.15
C GLN A 59 10.77 -3.65 6.17
N THR A 60 9.50 -3.55 5.79
CA THR A 60 8.87 -4.48 4.85
C THR A 60 7.58 -3.86 4.34
N GLY A 61 7.02 -4.46 3.32
CA GLY A 61 5.74 -4.03 2.79
C GLY A 61 5.37 -4.84 1.57
N TYR A 62 4.24 -4.51 1.01
CA TYR A 62 3.71 -5.21 -0.14
C TYR A 62 2.59 -4.42 -0.79
N GLU A 63 2.19 -4.89 -1.96
CA GLU A 63 1.08 -4.37 -2.73
C GLU A 63 -0.01 -5.43 -2.75
N LYS A 64 -1.26 -5.03 -2.54
CA LYS A 64 -2.42 -5.94 -2.65
C LYS A 64 -3.25 -5.56 -3.86
N ASN A 65 -3.79 -6.57 -4.56
CA ASN A 65 -4.67 -6.32 -5.69
C ASN A 65 -5.96 -7.14 -5.58
N TYR A 66 -7.04 -6.56 -6.08
CA TYR A 66 -8.36 -7.17 -6.06
C TYR A 66 -9.08 -6.87 -7.37
N TYR A 67 -10.05 -7.70 -7.73
CA TYR A 67 -10.85 -7.49 -8.94
C TYR A 67 -12.05 -6.58 -8.71
N LYS A 68 -12.43 -6.36 -7.46
CA LYS A 68 -13.58 -5.53 -7.11
C LYS A 68 -13.19 -4.48 -6.08
N LYS A 69 -13.68 -3.27 -6.29
CA LYS A 69 -13.37 -2.15 -5.39
C LYS A 69 -13.88 -2.41 -3.98
N GLU A 70 -15.08 -2.98 -3.85
CA GLU A 70 -15.68 -3.29 -2.55
C GLU A 70 -14.83 -4.28 -1.77
N GLN A 71 -14.24 -5.25 -2.45
CA GLN A 71 -13.34 -6.22 -1.83
C GLN A 71 -12.08 -5.53 -1.33
N ALA A 72 -11.49 -4.66 -2.14
CA ALA A 72 -10.30 -3.90 -1.74
C ALA A 72 -10.57 -3.06 -0.50
N LEU A 73 -11.71 -2.37 -0.47
CA LEU A 73 -12.11 -1.55 0.68
C LEU A 73 -12.30 -2.39 1.93
N ALA A 74 -12.99 -3.53 1.81
CA ALA A 74 -13.23 -4.42 2.95
C ALA A 74 -11.90 -4.96 3.51
N GLU A 75 -11.00 -5.38 2.64
CA GLU A 75 -9.69 -5.90 3.07
C GLU A 75 -8.83 -4.80 3.68
N GLN A 76 -8.89 -3.58 3.14
CA GLN A 76 -8.17 -2.45 3.72
C GLN A 76 -8.68 -2.16 5.14
N GLN A 77 -9.99 -2.14 5.34
CA GLN A 77 -10.58 -1.89 6.66
C GLN A 77 -10.21 -2.99 7.65
N ASN A 78 -10.22 -4.24 7.21
CA ASN A 78 -9.79 -5.36 8.06
C ASN A 78 -8.32 -5.22 8.45
N LEU A 79 -7.47 -4.83 7.52
CA LEU A 79 -6.05 -4.61 7.79
C LEU A 79 -5.88 -3.50 8.83
N LEU A 80 -6.54 -2.36 8.64
CA LEU A 80 -6.42 -1.24 9.58
C LEU A 80 -6.85 -1.64 10.99
N SER A 81 -7.97 -2.35 11.10
CA SER A 81 -8.46 -2.84 12.38
C SER A 81 -7.48 -3.81 13.04
N THR A 82 -6.92 -4.74 12.26
CA THR A 82 -5.93 -5.70 12.75
C THR A 82 -4.66 -5.00 13.24
N LEU A 83 -4.18 -4.02 12.47
CA LEU A 83 -2.99 -3.26 12.84
C LEU A 83 -3.18 -2.53 14.18
N GLU A 84 -4.35 -1.90 14.37
CA GLU A 84 -4.64 -1.22 15.63
C GLU A 84 -4.67 -2.19 16.80
N LYS A 85 -5.27 -3.38 16.61
CA LYS A 85 -5.31 -4.42 17.65
C LYS A 85 -3.91 -4.91 18.01
N GLN A 86 -3.00 -4.91 17.04
CA GLN A 86 -1.61 -5.30 17.23
C GLN A 86 -0.74 -4.16 17.75
N GLN A 87 -1.36 -3.02 18.07
CA GLN A 87 -0.71 -1.83 18.61
C GLN A 87 0.21 -1.13 17.62
N PHE A 88 0.00 -1.34 16.32
CA PHE A 88 0.59 -0.51 15.29
C PHE A 88 -0.18 0.79 15.15
N ILE A 89 0.46 1.77 14.52
CA ILE A 89 -0.13 3.09 14.26
C ILE A 89 -0.32 3.20 12.75
N PRO A 90 -1.50 2.82 12.21
CA PRO A 90 -1.75 2.91 10.79
C PRO A 90 -1.95 4.36 10.38
N LYS A 91 -1.35 4.73 9.25
CA LYS A 91 -1.50 6.06 8.64
C LYS A 91 -1.96 5.89 7.21
N ILE A 92 -3.10 6.47 6.89
CA ILE A 92 -3.63 6.46 5.53
C ILE A 92 -2.91 7.53 4.72
N ILE A 93 -2.36 7.11 3.59
CA ILE A 93 -1.60 7.97 2.70
C ILE A 93 -2.45 8.26 1.46
N ASP A 94 -2.69 9.52 1.20
CA ASP A 94 -3.35 9.98 -0.01
C ASP A 94 -2.34 9.84 -1.17
N TYR A 95 -2.30 8.66 -1.75
CA TYR A 95 -1.33 8.30 -2.76
C TYR A 95 -1.99 8.36 -4.13
N GLN A 96 -1.90 9.51 -4.77
CA GLN A 96 -2.43 9.71 -6.11
C GLN A 96 -1.46 9.07 -7.10
N LEU A 97 -1.78 7.90 -7.55
CA LEU A 97 -0.96 7.21 -8.52
C LEU A 97 -1.26 7.74 -9.92
N ASN A 98 -0.29 8.35 -10.50
CA ASN A 98 -0.36 8.81 -11.87
C ASN A 98 0.40 7.87 -12.79
#